data_9eacc67165ac5ae42227a50575b9141d
#
_entry.id   9eacc67165ac5ae42227a50575b9141d
#
_cell.length_a   1.000
_cell.length_b   1.000
_cell.length_c   1.000
_cell.angle_alpha   90.00
_cell.angle_beta   90.00
_cell.angle_gamma   90.00
#
_symmetry.space_group_name_H-M   'P 1'
#
loop_
_entity.id
_entity.type
_entity.pdbx_description
1 polymer ?
#
loop_
_entity_poly.entity_id
_entity_poly.type
_entity_poly.pdbx_seq_one_letter_code
_entity_poly.pdbx_strand_id
1 'polypeptide(L)'
;MMKFTTLLRRPPEWMEHDGPCRDIVLTSRIRLARNLEGPAFPGWAKKEDRIAIMQELQPRIESLSGMKDCFSEDLSNLDAIRKQVLVEKHLISREQAAKSAGSAAVINREQSLSIMINEEDHLRMQSIRSGLDLVAAHAALDKLDTELEEQVRFAWDKRFGYLTACPTNLGTGMRASAMLHLPALVLGEQVNQVIQAVNKIGLAVRGLYGEGTEALANLFQVSNQHTLGEREGDIIARLEKVIQQIITHERNARRKLLEDSPHKICDHIGRAYAALRFARSEEHTSE
;
A
#
# COMPACT_ATOMS: atom_id res chain seq x y z
N MET A 1 -23.68 3.83 -5.70
CA MET A 1 -22.66 2.76 -5.63
C MET A 1 -21.98 2.61 -6.98
N MET A 2 -20.66 2.62 -7.04
CA MET A 2 -19.87 2.53 -8.27
C MET A 2 -19.80 1.08 -8.80
N LYS A 3 -19.98 0.90 -10.11
CA LYS A 3 -19.84 -0.42 -10.75
C LYS A 3 -18.36 -0.77 -10.98
N PHE A 4 -18.02 -2.06 -10.99
CA PHE A 4 -16.65 -2.54 -11.28
C PHE A 4 -16.10 -2.01 -12.62
N THR A 5 -16.94 -1.94 -13.65
CA THR A 5 -16.56 -1.38 -14.97
C THR A 5 -16.12 0.09 -14.91
N THR A 6 -16.71 0.87 -13.98
CA THR A 6 -16.32 2.26 -13.75
C THR A 6 -14.97 2.33 -13.02
N LEU A 7 -14.77 1.47 -12.01
CA LEU A 7 -13.51 1.35 -11.29
C LEU A 7 -12.37 0.89 -12.24
N LEU A 8 -12.65 -0.04 -13.16
CA LEU A 8 -11.67 -0.52 -14.12
C LEU A 8 -11.17 0.57 -15.07
N ARG A 9 -12.09 1.42 -15.57
CA ARG A 9 -11.77 2.47 -16.56
C ARG A 9 -11.01 3.66 -15.99
N ARG A 10 -11.05 3.87 -14.69
CA ARG A 10 -10.35 4.97 -14.03
C ARG A 10 -9.03 4.47 -13.44
N PRO A 11 -7.91 5.12 -13.72
CA PRO A 11 -6.70 4.86 -12.97
C PRO A 11 -6.88 5.31 -11.50
N PRO A 12 -6.16 4.70 -10.55
CA PRO A 12 -6.10 5.19 -9.18
C PRO A 12 -5.52 6.61 -9.12
N GLU A 13 -5.95 7.41 -8.15
CA GLU A 13 -5.48 8.79 -7.93
C GLU A 13 -3.95 8.91 -7.94
N TRP A 14 -3.25 7.96 -7.31
CA TRP A 14 -1.79 7.96 -7.23
C TRP A 14 -1.08 7.81 -8.60
N MET A 15 -1.78 7.31 -9.62
CA MET A 15 -1.26 7.22 -10.99
C MET A 15 -1.51 8.49 -11.80
N GLU A 16 -2.57 9.25 -11.51
CA GLU A 16 -2.99 10.43 -12.27
C GLU A 16 -2.35 11.73 -11.75
N HIS A 17 -2.09 11.83 -10.44
CA HIS A 17 -1.64 13.09 -9.84
C HIS A 17 -0.13 13.13 -9.62
N ASP A 18 0.46 14.29 -9.85
CA ASP A 18 1.86 14.55 -9.54
C ASP A 18 2.00 14.92 -8.06
N GLY A 19 2.61 14.01 -7.30
CA GLY A 19 2.93 14.22 -5.89
C GLY A 19 4.38 14.70 -5.69
N PRO A 20 4.73 15.14 -4.46
CA PRO A 20 6.09 15.57 -4.14
C PRO A 20 7.12 14.45 -4.40
N CYS A 21 8.25 14.79 -5.01
CA CYS A 21 9.36 13.87 -5.31
C CYS A 21 8.96 12.63 -6.13
N ARG A 22 7.93 12.73 -7.00
CA ARG A 22 7.43 11.61 -7.80
C ARG A 22 8.46 11.01 -8.75
N ASP A 23 9.50 11.75 -9.09
CA ASP A 23 10.65 11.27 -9.86
C ASP A 23 11.39 10.10 -9.18
N ILE A 24 11.22 9.92 -7.87
CA ILE A 24 11.82 8.85 -7.06
C ILE A 24 10.78 8.12 -6.22
N VAL A 25 9.85 8.84 -5.58
CA VAL A 25 8.80 8.24 -4.74
C VAL A 25 7.54 8.07 -5.57
N LEU A 26 7.18 6.86 -5.90
CA LEU A 26 5.97 6.57 -6.69
C LEU A 26 4.71 6.77 -5.85
N THR A 27 4.70 6.21 -4.63
CA THR A 27 3.53 6.31 -3.74
C THR A 27 3.93 6.40 -2.28
N SER A 28 3.11 7.08 -1.50
CA SER A 28 3.02 7.00 -0.04
C SER A 28 1.77 6.25 0.36
N ARG A 29 1.88 5.33 1.32
CA ARG A 29 0.76 4.52 1.78
C ARG A 29 0.72 4.42 3.30
N ILE A 30 -0.44 4.70 3.88
CA ILE A 30 -0.76 4.41 5.27
C ILE A 30 -1.79 3.28 5.32
N ARG A 31 -1.61 2.35 6.27
CA ARG A 31 -2.55 1.27 6.56
C ARG A 31 -2.82 1.24 8.05
N LEU A 32 -4.08 1.01 8.42
CA LEU A 32 -4.51 0.79 9.80
C LEU A 32 -5.18 -0.59 9.90
N ALA A 33 -4.82 -1.34 10.94
CA ALA A 33 -5.45 -2.61 11.30
C ALA A 33 -6.34 -2.37 12.52
N ARG A 34 -7.61 -2.80 12.45
CA ARG A 34 -8.59 -2.69 13.54
C ARG A 34 -9.39 -3.98 13.67
N ASN A 35 -9.64 -4.37 14.92
CA ASN A 35 -10.57 -5.45 15.24
C ASN A 35 -11.72 -4.92 16.07
N LEU A 36 -12.88 -5.55 15.97
CA LEU A 36 -14.04 -5.26 16.81
C LEU A 36 -13.84 -5.86 18.21
N GLU A 37 -14.33 -5.17 19.22
CA GLU A 37 -14.41 -5.67 20.60
C GLU A 37 -15.45 -6.80 20.67
N GLY A 38 -15.07 -7.95 21.19
CA GLY A 38 -15.95 -9.09 21.44
C GLY A 38 -15.85 -10.23 20.44
N PRO A 39 -16.05 -10.03 19.11
CA PRO A 39 -15.95 -11.10 18.15
C PRO A 39 -14.55 -11.73 18.05
N ALA A 40 -14.49 -13.01 17.71
CA ALA A 40 -13.23 -13.68 17.40
C ALA A 40 -12.61 -13.08 16.12
N PHE A 41 -11.28 -12.86 16.12
CA PHE A 41 -10.58 -12.35 14.95
C PHE A 41 -10.73 -13.26 13.72
N PRO A 42 -10.67 -12.73 12.49
CA PRO A 42 -11.04 -13.47 11.27
C PRO A 42 -10.35 -14.83 11.09
N GLY A 43 -9.10 -14.97 11.57
CA GLY A 43 -8.34 -16.21 11.52
C GLY A 43 -8.91 -17.33 12.41
N TRP A 44 -9.68 -17.01 13.44
CA TRP A 44 -10.30 -17.92 14.40
C TRP A 44 -11.82 -17.97 14.27
N ALA A 45 -12.42 -16.98 13.59
CA ALA A 45 -13.86 -16.86 13.41
C ALA A 45 -14.41 -17.93 12.46
N LYS A 46 -15.59 -18.46 12.77
CA LYS A 46 -16.35 -19.33 11.86
C LYS A 46 -16.81 -18.53 10.64
N LYS A 47 -17.19 -19.23 9.58
CA LYS A 47 -17.67 -18.61 8.34
C LYS A 47 -18.91 -17.74 8.58
N GLU A 48 -19.84 -18.21 9.38
CA GLU A 48 -21.09 -17.54 9.73
C GLU A 48 -20.82 -16.23 10.47
N ASP A 49 -19.88 -16.25 11.42
CA ASP A 49 -19.49 -15.06 12.19
C ASP A 49 -18.84 -14.02 11.27
N ARG A 50 -17.96 -14.43 10.35
CA ARG A 50 -17.36 -13.54 9.36
C ARG A 50 -18.39 -12.91 8.45
N ILE A 51 -19.40 -13.66 8.00
CA ILE A 51 -20.51 -13.14 7.19
C ILE A 51 -21.31 -12.11 7.99
N ALA A 52 -21.63 -12.39 9.24
CA ALA A 52 -22.37 -11.46 10.11
C ALA A 52 -21.60 -10.14 10.32
N ILE A 53 -20.27 -10.24 10.61
CA ILE A 53 -19.39 -9.07 10.76
C ILE A 53 -19.33 -8.27 9.46
N MET A 54 -19.16 -8.93 8.32
CA MET A 54 -19.16 -8.24 7.02
C MET A 54 -20.45 -7.50 6.76
N GLN A 55 -21.60 -8.14 7.00
CA GLN A 55 -22.94 -7.53 6.83
C GLN A 55 -23.18 -6.35 7.77
N GLU A 56 -22.59 -6.37 8.95
CA GLU A 56 -22.65 -5.26 9.90
C GLU A 56 -21.74 -4.10 9.48
N LEU A 57 -20.48 -4.38 9.11
CA LEU A 57 -19.48 -3.36 8.83
C LEU A 57 -19.65 -2.68 7.46
N GLN A 58 -20.03 -3.44 6.44
CA GLN A 58 -20.07 -2.94 5.06
C GLN A 58 -20.97 -1.69 4.91
N PRO A 59 -22.23 -1.66 5.38
CA PRO A 59 -23.08 -0.47 5.26
C PRO A 59 -22.58 0.71 6.10
N ARG A 60 -21.93 0.47 7.24
CA ARG A 60 -21.34 1.53 8.08
C ARG A 60 -20.18 2.19 7.35
N ILE A 61 -19.31 1.40 6.71
CA ILE A 61 -18.18 1.91 5.91
C ILE A 61 -18.69 2.69 4.69
N GLU A 62 -19.74 2.22 4.01
CA GLU A 62 -20.35 2.90 2.88
C GLU A 62 -20.93 4.28 3.26
N SER A 63 -21.32 4.46 4.54
CA SER A 63 -21.87 5.72 5.05
C SER A 63 -20.82 6.77 5.41
N LEU A 64 -19.53 6.39 5.50
CA LEU A 64 -18.45 7.31 5.86
C LEU A 64 -18.29 8.43 4.84
N SER A 65 -17.90 9.62 5.32
CA SER A 65 -17.83 10.83 4.49
C SER A 65 -16.88 10.69 3.28
N GLY A 66 -15.78 9.94 3.43
CA GLY A 66 -14.81 9.66 2.39
C GLY A 66 -15.18 8.53 1.42
N MET A 67 -16.33 7.83 1.65
CA MET A 67 -16.75 6.65 0.88
C MET A 67 -18.01 6.89 0.03
N LYS A 68 -18.38 8.13 -0.22
CA LYS A 68 -19.52 8.44 -1.11
C LYS A 68 -19.30 7.86 -2.50
N ASP A 69 -20.34 7.24 -3.07
CA ASP A 69 -20.32 6.58 -4.38
C ASP A 69 -19.21 5.53 -4.51
N CYS A 70 -18.84 4.87 -3.41
CA CYS A 70 -17.81 3.84 -3.38
C CYS A 70 -18.17 2.62 -4.24
N PHE A 71 -17.15 1.85 -4.62
CA PHE A 71 -17.26 0.45 -5.00
C PHE A 71 -17.29 -0.36 -3.71
N SER A 72 -18.30 -1.21 -3.55
CA SER A 72 -18.46 -2.06 -2.38
C SER A 72 -18.98 -3.43 -2.81
N GLU A 73 -18.21 -4.49 -2.52
CA GLU A 73 -18.51 -5.83 -3.04
C GLU A 73 -18.01 -6.92 -2.09
N ASP A 74 -18.86 -7.95 -1.87
CA ASP A 74 -18.42 -9.22 -1.31
C ASP A 74 -17.47 -9.91 -2.31
N LEU A 75 -16.32 -10.37 -1.84
CA LEU A 75 -15.31 -11.00 -2.70
C LEU A 75 -15.78 -12.33 -3.30
N SER A 76 -16.82 -12.95 -2.74
CA SER A 76 -17.42 -14.14 -3.34
C SER A 76 -18.12 -13.86 -4.67
N ASN A 77 -18.52 -12.60 -4.92
CA ASN A 77 -19.16 -12.15 -6.16
C ASN A 77 -18.16 -11.78 -7.25
N LEU A 78 -16.86 -11.75 -6.94
CA LEU A 78 -15.81 -11.40 -7.89
C LEU A 78 -15.09 -12.65 -8.38
N ASP A 79 -14.92 -12.74 -9.70
CA ASP A 79 -14.06 -13.75 -10.33
C ASP A 79 -12.56 -13.47 -10.07
N ALA A 80 -11.71 -14.43 -10.42
CA ALA A 80 -10.26 -14.34 -10.19
C ALA A 80 -9.62 -13.15 -10.91
N ILE A 81 -10.07 -12.84 -12.12
CA ILE A 81 -9.53 -11.73 -12.94
C ILE A 81 -9.86 -10.40 -12.28
N ARG A 82 -11.11 -10.21 -11.83
CA ARG A 82 -11.51 -8.98 -11.15
C ARG A 82 -10.76 -8.77 -9.85
N LYS A 83 -10.55 -9.83 -9.05
CA LYS A 83 -9.72 -9.79 -7.84
C LYS A 83 -8.27 -9.42 -8.18
N GLN A 84 -7.70 -10.01 -9.24
CA GLN A 84 -6.34 -9.69 -9.67
C GLN A 84 -6.21 -8.22 -10.09
N VAL A 85 -7.19 -7.65 -10.79
CA VAL A 85 -7.22 -6.22 -11.14
C VAL A 85 -7.17 -5.34 -9.88
N LEU A 86 -7.93 -5.69 -8.83
CA LEU A 86 -7.89 -4.95 -7.56
C LEU A 86 -6.54 -5.04 -6.87
N VAL A 87 -5.86 -6.19 -6.96
CA VAL A 87 -4.49 -6.39 -6.45
C VAL A 87 -3.48 -5.53 -7.22
N GLU A 88 -3.52 -5.56 -8.56
CA GLU A 88 -2.61 -4.77 -9.42
C GLU A 88 -2.79 -3.25 -9.21
N LYS A 89 -4.01 -2.82 -8.94
CA LYS A 89 -4.30 -1.42 -8.58
C LYS A 89 -3.92 -1.08 -7.13
N HIS A 90 -3.37 -2.01 -6.37
CA HIS A 90 -3.04 -1.89 -4.94
C HIS A 90 -4.23 -1.58 -4.02
N LEU A 91 -5.45 -1.91 -4.44
CA LEU A 91 -6.69 -1.64 -3.70
C LEU A 91 -7.01 -2.71 -2.67
N ILE A 92 -6.60 -3.98 -2.93
CA ILE A 92 -6.67 -5.09 -1.98
C ILE A 92 -5.32 -5.81 -1.90
N SER A 93 -5.13 -6.61 -0.85
CA SER A 93 -3.95 -7.49 -0.72
C SER A 93 -4.14 -8.80 -1.50
N ARG A 94 -3.04 -9.53 -1.76
CA ARG A 94 -3.11 -10.88 -2.33
C ARG A 94 -3.83 -11.84 -1.39
N GLU A 95 -3.61 -11.67 -0.09
CA GLU A 95 -4.29 -12.44 0.97
C GLU A 95 -5.79 -12.20 0.93
N GLN A 96 -6.23 -10.96 0.75
CA GLN A 96 -7.64 -10.62 0.61
C GLN A 96 -8.24 -11.20 -0.68
N ALA A 97 -7.50 -11.17 -1.80
CA ALA A 97 -7.95 -11.75 -3.06
C ALA A 97 -8.17 -13.28 -2.98
N ALA A 98 -7.42 -13.97 -2.10
CA ALA A 98 -7.60 -15.40 -1.84
C ALA A 98 -8.83 -15.71 -0.98
N LYS A 99 -9.45 -14.70 -0.34
CA LYS A 99 -10.65 -14.87 0.46
C LYS A 99 -11.91 -15.01 -0.42
N SER A 100 -12.99 -15.47 0.21
CA SER A 100 -14.29 -15.69 -0.40
C SER A 100 -15.40 -15.16 0.50
N ALA A 101 -16.52 -15.86 0.64
CA ALA A 101 -17.68 -15.47 1.44
C ALA A 101 -17.32 -14.95 2.84
N GLY A 102 -17.90 -13.84 3.22
CA GLY A 102 -17.66 -13.15 4.48
C GLY A 102 -16.46 -12.20 4.46
N SER A 103 -15.91 -11.91 3.28
CA SER A 103 -14.86 -10.91 3.10
C SER A 103 -15.27 -9.93 2.00
N ALA A 104 -15.11 -8.63 2.23
CA ALA A 104 -15.51 -7.59 1.28
C ALA A 104 -14.42 -6.53 1.10
N ALA A 105 -14.54 -5.76 0.02
CA ALA A 105 -13.73 -4.60 -0.24
C ALA A 105 -14.61 -3.38 -0.52
N VAL A 106 -14.36 -2.27 0.18
CA VAL A 106 -15.00 -0.98 -0.03
C VAL A 106 -13.95 0.02 -0.46
N ILE A 107 -14.14 0.63 -1.64
CA ILE A 107 -13.13 1.46 -2.30
C ILE A 107 -13.79 2.78 -2.72
N ASN A 108 -13.20 3.91 -2.35
CA ASN A 108 -13.73 5.21 -2.74
C ASN A 108 -13.62 5.45 -4.25
N ARG A 109 -14.30 6.47 -4.72
CA ARG A 109 -14.39 6.78 -6.16
C ARG A 109 -13.05 7.12 -6.79
N GLU A 110 -12.17 7.75 -6.06
CA GLU A 110 -10.83 8.18 -6.47
C GLU A 110 -9.80 7.05 -6.41
N GLN A 111 -10.17 5.90 -5.83
CA GLN A 111 -9.30 4.74 -5.61
C GLN A 111 -8.05 5.09 -4.77
N SER A 112 -8.17 6.09 -3.91
CA SER A 112 -7.13 6.51 -2.96
C SER A 112 -7.34 5.95 -1.56
N LEU A 113 -8.58 5.56 -1.24
CA LEU A 113 -8.97 4.95 0.03
C LEU A 113 -9.61 3.60 -0.24
N SER A 114 -9.19 2.58 0.50
CA SER A 114 -9.84 1.27 0.47
C SER A 114 -9.85 0.62 1.84
N ILE A 115 -10.93 -0.09 2.13
CA ILE A 115 -11.15 -0.81 3.37
C ILE A 115 -11.46 -2.27 3.02
N MET A 116 -10.61 -3.17 3.50
CA MET A 116 -10.74 -4.61 3.39
C MET A 116 -11.41 -5.13 4.67
N ILE A 117 -12.50 -5.89 4.52
CA ILE A 117 -13.23 -6.51 5.63
C ILE A 117 -12.85 -7.97 5.72
N ASN A 118 -12.50 -8.44 6.93
CA ASN A 118 -12.12 -9.82 7.24
C ASN A 118 -10.94 -10.35 6.40
N GLU A 119 -9.86 -9.55 6.35
CA GLU A 119 -8.59 -10.04 5.81
C GLU A 119 -7.83 -10.83 6.88
N GLU A 120 -6.81 -10.30 7.52
CA GLU A 120 -6.12 -10.81 8.70
C GLU A 120 -6.82 -10.32 9.97
N ASP A 121 -7.17 -9.04 9.98
CA ASP A 121 -7.98 -8.35 10.99
C ASP A 121 -9.39 -8.09 10.43
N HIS A 122 -10.35 -7.70 11.28
CA HIS A 122 -11.72 -7.38 10.82
C HIS A 122 -11.72 -6.23 9.81
N LEU A 123 -10.83 -5.25 10.02
CA LEU A 123 -10.65 -4.10 9.14
C LEU A 123 -9.17 -3.89 8.84
N ARG A 124 -8.88 -3.76 7.56
CA ARG A 124 -7.61 -3.26 7.07
C ARG A 124 -7.88 -2.08 6.15
N MET A 125 -7.75 -0.91 6.72
CA MET A 125 -7.97 0.35 6.02
C MET A 125 -6.68 0.82 5.40
N GLN A 126 -6.73 1.46 4.23
CA GLN A 126 -5.55 2.05 3.61
C GLN A 126 -5.86 3.32 2.85
N SER A 127 -4.87 4.22 2.86
CA SER A 127 -4.79 5.41 2.01
C SER A 127 -3.51 5.35 1.18
N ILE A 128 -3.63 5.64 -0.12
CA ILE A 128 -2.49 5.70 -1.05
C ILE A 128 -2.50 7.07 -1.73
N ARG A 129 -1.33 7.74 -1.74
CA ARG A 129 -1.11 9.03 -2.38
C ARG A 129 0.08 8.97 -3.34
N SER A 130 0.08 9.82 -4.36
CA SER A 130 1.22 9.99 -5.27
C SER A 130 2.37 10.69 -4.59
N GLY A 131 3.61 10.27 -4.89
CA GLY A 131 4.81 10.91 -4.36
C GLY A 131 5.01 10.72 -2.85
N LEU A 132 5.80 11.60 -2.24
CA LEU A 132 6.08 11.59 -0.79
C LEU A 132 5.06 12.47 -0.07
N ASP A 133 3.94 11.89 0.33
CA ASP A 133 2.83 12.58 1.02
C ASP A 133 2.19 11.69 2.10
N LEU A 134 3.02 11.26 3.06
CA LEU A 134 2.59 10.40 4.17
C LEU A 134 1.62 11.13 5.11
N VAL A 135 1.81 12.44 5.30
CA VAL A 135 0.98 13.25 6.21
C VAL A 135 -0.46 13.33 5.69
N ALA A 136 -0.65 13.66 4.41
CA ALA A 136 -1.99 13.72 3.84
C ALA A 136 -2.64 12.33 3.73
N ALA A 137 -1.84 11.29 3.44
CA ALA A 137 -2.33 9.91 3.46
C ALA A 137 -2.82 9.50 4.84
N HIS A 138 -2.11 9.90 5.91
CA HIS A 138 -2.50 9.64 7.29
C HIS A 138 -3.77 10.42 7.64
N ALA A 139 -3.79 11.73 7.41
CA ALA A 139 -4.95 12.57 7.76
C ALA A 139 -6.26 12.09 7.09
N ALA A 140 -6.17 11.61 5.83
CA ALA A 140 -7.34 11.08 5.14
C ALA A 140 -7.85 9.77 5.77
N LEU A 141 -6.94 8.92 6.27
CA LEU A 141 -7.29 7.64 6.87
C LEU A 141 -7.75 7.81 8.33
N ASP A 142 -7.08 8.66 9.10
CA ASP A 142 -7.41 9.02 10.48
C ASP A 142 -8.84 9.56 10.60
N LYS A 143 -9.24 10.40 9.64
CA LYS A 143 -10.63 10.87 9.55
C LYS A 143 -11.63 9.72 9.41
N LEU A 144 -11.35 8.73 8.56
CA LEU A 144 -12.23 7.57 8.38
C LEU A 144 -12.24 6.67 9.62
N ASP A 145 -11.08 6.48 10.25
CA ASP A 145 -10.92 5.69 11.47
C ASP A 145 -11.76 6.30 12.60
N THR A 146 -11.65 7.63 12.79
CA THR A 146 -12.45 8.39 13.79
C THR A 146 -13.96 8.29 13.50
N GLU A 147 -14.40 8.53 12.26
CA GLU A 147 -15.82 8.41 11.90
C GLU A 147 -16.37 6.99 12.13
N LEU A 148 -15.54 5.97 11.93
CA LEU A 148 -15.94 4.58 12.15
C LEU A 148 -15.93 4.21 13.64
N GLU A 149 -15.00 4.73 14.44
CA GLU A 149 -14.93 4.52 15.88
C GLU A 149 -16.15 5.09 16.61
N GLU A 150 -16.81 6.11 16.05
CA GLU A 150 -18.10 6.61 16.55
C GLU A 150 -19.26 5.60 16.37
N GLN A 151 -19.11 4.65 15.43
CA GLN A 151 -20.17 3.69 15.08
C GLN A 151 -19.91 2.27 15.60
N VAL A 152 -18.64 1.91 15.88
CA VAL A 152 -18.24 0.59 16.35
C VAL A 152 -17.20 0.70 17.46
N ARG A 153 -17.14 -0.31 18.32
CA ARG A 153 -16.09 -0.40 19.35
C ARG A 153 -14.94 -1.25 18.83
N PHE A 154 -13.74 -0.67 18.81
CA PHE A 154 -12.53 -1.41 18.49
C PHE A 154 -11.96 -2.14 19.70
N ALA A 155 -11.36 -3.31 19.46
CA ALA A 155 -10.63 -4.07 20.43
C ALA A 155 -9.35 -3.29 20.81
N TRP A 156 -9.36 -2.71 22.02
CA TRP A 156 -8.30 -1.86 22.52
C TRP A 156 -7.94 -2.23 23.96
N ASP A 157 -6.67 -2.18 24.27
CA ASP A 157 -6.13 -2.42 25.62
C ASP A 157 -5.23 -1.27 26.06
N LYS A 158 -5.34 -0.86 27.33
CA LYS A 158 -4.58 0.28 27.88
C LYS A 158 -3.05 0.11 27.76
N ARG A 159 -2.54 -1.13 27.80
CA ARG A 159 -1.10 -1.43 27.75
C ARG A 159 -0.62 -1.67 26.33
N PHE A 160 -1.48 -2.22 25.49
CA PHE A 160 -1.12 -2.73 24.17
C PHE A 160 -1.68 -1.92 23.02
N GLY A 161 -2.56 -0.93 23.25
CA GLY A 161 -3.23 -0.18 22.20
C GLY A 161 -4.26 -1.02 21.44
N TYR A 162 -4.39 -0.82 20.14
CA TYR A 162 -5.28 -1.61 19.30
C TYR A 162 -4.78 -3.05 19.19
N LEU A 163 -5.69 -3.99 19.46
CA LEU A 163 -5.40 -5.43 19.43
C LEU A 163 -5.52 -5.94 18.00
N THR A 164 -4.46 -6.53 17.47
CA THR A 164 -4.36 -7.00 16.09
C THR A 164 -3.98 -8.47 16.03
N ALA A 165 -4.36 -9.16 14.93
CA ALA A 165 -4.03 -10.56 14.71
C ALA A 165 -2.52 -10.77 14.58
N CYS A 166 -1.81 -9.82 13.93
CA CYS A 166 -0.36 -9.86 13.82
C CYS A 166 0.29 -9.03 14.94
N PRO A 167 1.19 -9.62 15.76
CA PRO A 167 1.86 -8.89 16.84
C PRO A 167 2.67 -7.67 16.38
N THR A 168 3.13 -7.64 15.13
CA THR A 168 3.89 -6.51 14.58
C THR A 168 3.04 -5.27 14.32
N ASN A 169 1.71 -5.41 14.30
CA ASN A 169 0.76 -4.31 14.15
C ASN A 169 0.19 -3.83 15.50
N LEU A 170 0.51 -4.54 16.62
CA LEU A 170 0.01 -4.20 17.95
C LEU A 170 0.46 -2.79 18.37
N GLY A 171 -0.41 -2.03 18.98
CA GLY A 171 -0.17 -0.64 19.36
C GLY A 171 -1.02 0.33 18.57
N THR A 172 -0.44 1.09 17.67
CA THR A 172 -1.20 1.99 16.78
C THR A 172 -1.95 1.23 15.68
N GLY A 173 -1.58 0.00 15.39
CA GLY A 173 -2.10 -0.74 14.24
C GLY A 173 -1.66 -0.16 12.89
N MET A 174 -0.76 0.86 12.90
CA MET A 174 -0.40 1.62 11.72
C MET A 174 0.85 1.08 11.02
N ARG A 175 0.77 0.92 9.71
CA ARG A 175 1.93 0.71 8.85
C ARG A 175 2.02 1.82 7.81
N ALA A 176 3.02 2.67 7.98
CA ALA A 176 3.41 3.69 7.01
C ALA A 176 4.45 3.12 6.05
N SER A 177 4.35 3.40 4.77
CA SER A 177 5.29 2.95 3.76
C SER A 177 5.34 3.89 2.57
N ALA A 178 6.49 3.90 1.87
CA ALA A 178 6.62 4.54 0.57
C ALA A 178 7.26 3.58 -0.42
N MET A 179 6.86 3.67 -1.68
CA MET A 179 7.43 2.92 -2.80
C MET A 179 8.38 3.84 -3.57
N LEU A 180 9.64 3.42 -3.69
CA LEU A 180 10.71 4.20 -4.29
C LEU A 180 11.29 3.50 -5.52
N HIS A 181 11.64 4.28 -6.53
CA HIS A 181 12.37 3.83 -7.71
C HIS A 181 13.82 4.31 -7.62
N LEU A 182 14.76 3.37 -7.41
CA LEU A 182 16.16 3.65 -7.06
C LEU A 182 17.17 3.06 -8.09
N PRO A 183 17.02 3.35 -9.40
CA PRO A 183 17.87 2.74 -10.42
C PRO A 183 19.34 3.14 -10.33
N ALA A 184 19.66 4.38 -9.93
CA ALA A 184 21.04 4.83 -9.88
C ALA A 184 21.80 4.23 -8.69
N LEU A 185 21.15 4.07 -7.54
CA LEU A 185 21.74 3.37 -6.40
C LEU A 185 21.96 1.88 -6.69
N VAL A 186 21.09 1.25 -7.49
CA VAL A 186 21.27 -0.15 -7.93
C VAL A 186 22.42 -0.25 -8.92
N LEU A 187 22.45 0.56 -9.98
CA LEU A 187 23.52 0.57 -10.98
C LEU A 187 24.90 0.94 -10.39
N GLY A 188 24.90 1.77 -9.36
CA GLY A 188 26.11 2.15 -8.62
C GLY A 188 26.48 1.19 -7.49
N GLU A 189 25.80 0.04 -7.34
CA GLU A 189 26.01 -0.99 -6.30
C GLU A 189 25.93 -0.46 -4.86
N GLN A 190 25.25 0.69 -4.64
CA GLN A 190 25.12 1.36 -3.35
C GLN A 190 23.83 0.99 -2.59
N VAL A 191 22.87 0.35 -3.25
CA VAL A 191 21.55 0.07 -2.68
C VAL A 191 21.62 -0.78 -1.41
N ASN A 192 22.53 -1.77 -1.34
CA ASN A 192 22.69 -2.64 -0.18
C ASN A 192 23.16 -1.88 1.07
N GLN A 193 24.04 -0.87 0.91
CA GLN A 193 24.47 -0.01 2.00
C GLN A 193 23.30 0.81 2.55
N VAL A 194 22.45 1.35 1.67
CA VAL A 194 21.24 2.08 2.05
C VAL A 194 20.27 1.17 2.79
N ILE A 195 20.03 -0.05 2.30
CA ILE A 195 19.15 -1.04 2.95
C ILE A 195 19.65 -1.36 4.36
N GLN A 196 20.94 -1.63 4.52
CA GLN A 196 21.53 -1.93 5.83
C GLN A 196 21.41 -0.75 6.80
N ALA A 197 21.65 0.48 6.33
CA ALA A 197 21.52 1.68 7.15
C ALA A 197 20.06 1.89 7.62
N VAL A 198 19.10 1.71 6.72
CA VAL A 198 17.65 1.84 7.03
C VAL A 198 17.19 0.77 8.01
N ASN A 199 17.65 -0.48 7.85
CA ASN A 199 17.30 -1.56 8.76
C ASN A 199 17.84 -1.33 10.19
N LYS A 200 19.05 -0.75 10.33
CA LYS A 200 19.66 -0.42 11.64
C LYS A 200 18.85 0.57 12.47
N ILE A 201 18.03 1.41 11.84
CA ILE A 201 17.20 2.40 12.52
C ILE A 201 15.74 1.95 12.72
N GLY A 202 15.47 0.64 12.59
CA GLY A 202 14.16 0.05 12.87
C GLY A 202 13.12 0.24 11.77
N LEU A 203 13.55 0.53 10.54
CA LEU A 203 12.71 0.51 9.34
C LEU A 203 13.00 -0.75 8.52
N ALA A 204 12.08 -1.15 7.66
CA ALA A 204 12.24 -2.28 6.75
C ALA A 204 12.31 -1.79 5.30
N VAL A 205 13.25 -2.34 4.54
CA VAL A 205 13.30 -2.18 3.08
C VAL A 205 13.07 -3.54 2.44
N ARG A 206 12.12 -3.62 1.50
CA ARG A 206 11.81 -4.83 0.74
C ARG A 206 11.81 -4.51 -0.75
N GLY A 207 12.43 -5.37 -1.56
CA GLY A 207 12.26 -5.34 -3.01
C GLY A 207 10.80 -5.63 -3.38
N LEU A 208 10.26 -4.91 -4.35
CA LEU A 208 8.91 -5.17 -4.84
C LEU A 208 8.98 -6.28 -5.89
N TYR A 209 8.12 -7.30 -5.77
CA TYR A 209 8.01 -8.46 -6.67
C TYR A 209 9.25 -9.36 -6.78
N GLY A 210 10.33 -9.13 -5.99
CA GLY A 210 11.51 -10.00 -5.92
C GLY A 210 11.53 -10.83 -4.63
N GLU A 211 12.39 -11.82 -4.57
CA GLU A 211 12.67 -12.54 -3.33
C GLU A 211 13.68 -11.75 -2.47
N GLY A 212 13.36 -11.54 -1.21
CA GLY A 212 14.24 -10.84 -0.26
C GLY A 212 14.47 -9.36 -0.61
N THR A 213 15.73 -9.01 -0.92
CA THR A 213 16.16 -7.66 -1.32
C THR A 213 16.23 -7.47 -2.84
N GLU A 214 16.04 -8.52 -3.63
CA GLU A 214 15.95 -8.38 -5.07
C GLU A 214 14.70 -7.60 -5.44
N ALA A 215 14.85 -6.55 -6.23
CA ALA A 215 13.79 -5.65 -6.62
C ALA A 215 13.56 -5.71 -8.12
N LEU A 216 12.36 -6.11 -8.53
CA LEU A 216 11.96 -6.00 -9.93
C LEU A 216 11.85 -4.52 -10.29
N ALA A 217 12.39 -4.13 -11.43
CA ALA A 217 12.39 -2.75 -11.94
C ALA A 217 13.00 -1.72 -10.96
N ASN A 218 13.92 -2.13 -10.07
CA ASN A 218 14.55 -1.25 -9.07
C ASN A 218 13.53 -0.57 -8.11
N LEU A 219 12.40 -1.24 -7.85
CA LEU A 219 11.35 -0.76 -6.97
C LEU A 219 11.53 -1.32 -5.56
N PHE A 220 11.59 -0.41 -4.58
CA PHE A 220 11.78 -0.73 -3.17
C PHE A 220 10.67 -0.13 -2.33
N GLN A 221 10.18 -0.88 -1.36
CA GLN A 221 9.25 -0.38 -0.35
C GLN A 221 9.99 -0.17 0.97
N VAL A 222 9.95 1.06 1.49
CA VAL A 222 10.44 1.40 2.83
C VAL A 222 9.25 1.54 3.77
N SER A 223 9.29 0.93 4.97
CA SER A 223 8.19 0.96 5.94
C SER A 223 8.69 0.86 7.39
N ASN A 224 7.85 1.28 8.36
CA ASN A 224 8.09 0.96 9.77
C ASN A 224 7.98 -0.56 10.02
N GLN A 225 8.70 -1.05 11.04
CA GLN A 225 8.64 -2.46 11.46
C GLN A 225 7.73 -2.66 12.67
N HIS A 226 7.74 -1.73 13.61
CA HIS A 226 7.04 -1.82 14.87
C HIS A 226 6.08 -0.64 15.04
N THR A 227 5.08 -0.83 15.89
CA THR A 227 4.01 0.11 16.14
C THR A 227 3.74 0.28 17.64
N LEU A 228 4.13 -0.69 18.47
CA LEU A 228 3.93 -0.67 19.91
C LEU A 228 4.87 0.33 20.58
N GLY A 229 4.30 1.22 21.41
CA GLY A 229 5.05 2.21 22.19
C GLY A 229 5.49 3.46 21.41
N GLU A 230 5.12 3.58 20.13
CA GLU A 230 5.39 4.76 19.32
C GLU A 230 4.10 5.53 19.00
N ARG A 231 4.19 6.84 18.78
CA ARG A 231 3.07 7.65 18.28
C ARG A 231 3.07 7.65 16.75
N GLU A 232 1.89 7.68 16.14
CA GLU A 232 1.75 7.68 14.68
C GLU A 232 2.51 8.83 14.01
N GLY A 233 2.43 10.04 14.57
CA GLY A 233 3.18 11.20 14.08
C GLY A 233 4.71 11.01 14.11
N ASP A 234 5.24 10.35 15.15
CA ASP A 234 6.69 10.08 15.27
C ASP A 234 7.15 9.05 14.24
N ILE A 235 6.32 8.01 13.98
CA ILE A 235 6.56 7.01 12.93
C ILE A 235 6.63 7.70 11.56
N ILE A 236 5.66 8.57 11.24
CA ILE A 236 5.58 9.28 9.96
C ILE A 236 6.80 10.21 9.82
N ALA A 237 7.09 11.05 10.81
CA ALA A 237 8.20 11.99 10.76
C ALA A 237 9.56 11.29 10.58
N ARG A 238 9.77 10.17 11.29
CA ARG A 238 10.99 9.37 11.14
C ARG A 238 11.09 8.78 9.73
N LEU A 239 9.99 8.21 9.21
CA LEU A 239 9.97 7.61 7.89
C LEU A 239 10.21 8.66 6.79
N GLU A 240 9.55 9.82 6.85
CA GLU A 240 9.77 10.93 5.90
C GLU A 240 11.22 11.40 5.89
N LYS A 241 11.81 11.61 7.06
CA LYS A 241 13.22 12.03 7.17
C LYS A 241 14.16 11.05 6.48
N VAL A 242 13.95 9.75 6.68
CA VAL A 242 14.79 8.72 6.05
C VAL A 242 14.57 8.67 4.54
N ILE A 243 13.33 8.76 4.08
CA ILE A 243 13.02 8.79 2.65
C ILE A 243 13.66 10.01 1.98
N GLN A 244 13.63 11.20 2.61
CA GLN A 244 14.29 12.39 2.08
C GLN A 244 15.81 12.20 1.92
N GLN A 245 16.46 11.48 2.85
CA GLN A 245 17.87 11.12 2.71
C GLN A 245 18.09 10.18 1.52
N ILE A 246 17.26 9.14 1.36
CA ILE A 246 17.34 8.22 0.23
C ILE A 246 17.14 8.96 -1.10
N ILE A 247 16.17 9.89 -1.17
CA ILE A 247 15.95 10.75 -2.36
C ILE A 247 17.22 11.53 -2.71
N THR A 248 17.86 12.11 -1.71
CA THR A 248 19.11 12.87 -1.90
C THR A 248 20.21 11.98 -2.43
N HIS A 249 20.39 10.78 -1.87
CA HIS A 249 21.37 9.80 -2.32
C HIS A 249 21.10 9.33 -3.77
N GLU A 250 19.86 9.01 -4.10
CA GLU A 250 19.48 8.60 -5.46
C GLU A 250 19.72 9.73 -6.47
N ARG A 251 19.37 10.99 -6.15
CA ARG A 251 19.63 12.13 -7.02
C ARG A 251 21.12 12.38 -7.26
N ASN A 252 21.92 12.25 -6.21
CA ASN A 252 23.39 12.37 -6.34
C ASN A 252 23.97 11.21 -7.17
N ALA A 253 23.51 9.98 -6.97
CA ALA A 253 23.91 8.84 -7.77
C ALA A 253 23.54 9.01 -9.25
N ARG A 254 22.30 9.50 -9.56
CA ARG A 254 21.86 9.81 -10.94
C ARG A 254 22.79 10.84 -11.60
N ARG A 255 23.12 11.91 -10.87
CA ARG A 255 24.03 12.95 -11.39
C ARG A 255 25.40 12.39 -11.70
N LYS A 256 25.99 11.64 -10.76
CA LYS A 256 27.29 11.01 -10.93
C LYS A 256 27.34 10.05 -12.14
N LEU A 257 26.33 9.20 -12.30
CA LEU A 257 26.24 8.30 -13.45
C LEU A 257 26.19 9.03 -14.79
N LEU A 258 25.48 10.17 -14.84
CA LEU A 258 25.39 11.01 -16.05
C LEU A 258 26.72 11.73 -16.32
N GLU A 259 27.49 12.12 -15.31
CA GLU A 259 28.81 12.74 -15.45
C GLU A 259 29.85 11.72 -15.89
N ASP A 260 29.90 10.53 -15.25
CA ASP A 260 30.93 9.52 -15.47
C ASP A 260 30.72 8.72 -16.77
N SER A 261 29.48 8.48 -17.18
CA SER A 261 29.15 7.56 -18.29
C SER A 261 27.90 7.95 -19.09
N PRO A 262 27.80 9.19 -19.63
CA PRO A 262 26.56 9.69 -20.25
C PRO A 262 26.10 8.80 -21.43
N HIS A 263 27.02 8.35 -22.29
CA HIS A 263 26.68 7.52 -23.45
C HIS A 263 26.09 6.16 -23.07
N LYS A 264 26.64 5.50 -22.01
CA LYS A 264 26.10 4.21 -21.52
C LYS A 264 24.69 4.36 -20.98
N ILE A 265 24.45 5.42 -20.20
CA ILE A 265 23.12 5.67 -19.62
C ILE A 265 22.09 6.00 -20.71
N CYS A 266 22.45 6.87 -21.67
CA CYS A 266 21.59 7.21 -22.80
C CYS A 266 21.28 5.98 -23.68
N ASP A 267 22.28 5.10 -23.96
CA ASP A 267 22.07 3.86 -24.71
C ASP A 267 21.14 2.92 -23.94
N HIS A 268 21.36 2.73 -22.64
CA HIS A 268 20.51 1.86 -21.81
C HIS A 268 19.04 2.33 -21.78
N ILE A 269 18.83 3.63 -21.55
CA ILE A 269 17.48 4.23 -21.55
C ILE A 269 16.86 4.13 -22.95
N GLY A 270 17.63 4.42 -24.00
CA GLY A 270 17.14 4.35 -25.38
C GLY A 270 16.71 2.94 -25.79
N ARG A 271 17.46 1.91 -25.40
CA ARG A 271 17.09 0.49 -25.64
C ARG A 271 15.82 0.10 -24.87
N ALA A 272 15.74 0.46 -23.57
CA ALA A 272 14.56 0.19 -22.75
C ALA A 272 13.32 0.88 -23.33
N TYR A 273 13.45 2.15 -23.73
CA TYR A 273 12.36 2.88 -24.40
C TYR A 273 11.94 2.22 -25.73
N ALA A 274 12.91 1.80 -26.56
CA ALA A 274 12.62 1.14 -27.82
C ALA A 274 11.90 -0.21 -27.60
N ALA A 275 12.33 -1.00 -26.61
CA ALA A 275 11.65 -2.25 -26.24
C ALA A 275 10.21 -2.01 -25.80
N LEU A 276 9.96 -1.04 -24.90
CA LEU A 276 8.60 -0.72 -24.44
C LEU A 276 7.70 -0.18 -25.55
N ARG A 277 8.25 0.56 -26.51
CA ARG A 277 7.47 1.21 -27.56
C ARG A 277 7.21 0.32 -28.78
N PHE A 278 8.17 -0.54 -29.13
CA PHE A 278 8.18 -1.25 -30.42
C PHE A 278 8.17 -2.78 -30.29
N ALA A 279 8.45 -3.35 -29.10
CA ALA A 279 8.34 -4.79 -28.90
C ALA A 279 6.88 -5.22 -29.03
N ARG A 280 6.64 -6.28 -29.83
CA ARG A 280 5.34 -6.95 -29.87
C ARG A 280 5.26 -7.96 -28.74
N SER A 281 4.07 -8.17 -28.16
CA SER A 281 3.85 -9.26 -27.23
C SER A 281 3.98 -10.60 -27.96
N GLU A 282 4.58 -11.60 -27.29
CA GLU A 282 4.76 -12.95 -27.89
C GLU A 282 3.44 -13.65 -28.20
N GLU A 283 2.32 -13.22 -27.64
CA GLU A 283 0.98 -13.77 -27.88
C GLU A 283 0.47 -13.58 -29.31
N HIS A 284 1.11 -12.72 -30.12
CA HIS A 284 0.73 -12.49 -31.53
C HIS A 284 1.62 -13.20 -32.57
N THR A 285 2.50 -14.10 -32.12
CA THR A 285 3.40 -14.85 -33.03
C THR A 285 2.97 -16.28 -33.30
N SER A 286 1.76 -16.68 -32.92
CA SER A 286 1.18 -18.00 -33.27
C SER A 286 -0.05 -17.86 -34.17
N GLU A 287 0.16 -17.42 -35.43
CA GLU A 287 -0.65 -17.76 -36.60
C GLU A 287 0.26 -18.15 -37.77
#